data_258725c556eac9499bbcd5f21fd08c2f
#
_entry.id   258725c556eac9499bbcd5f21fd08c2f
#
_cell.length_a   1.000
_cell.length_b   1.000
_cell.length_c   1.000
_cell.angle_alpha   90.00
_cell.angle_beta   90.00
_cell.angle_gamma   90.00
#
_symmetry.space_group_name_H-M   'P 1'
#
loop_
_entity.id
_entity.type
_entity.pdbx_description
1 polymer ?
#
loop_
_entity_poly.entity_id
_entity_poly.type
_entity_poly.pdbx_seq_one_letter_code
_entity_poly.pdbx_strand_id
1 'polypeptide(L)'
;GTEEVSNILPAVLKFQKNKDCIVDGPFPADGFFGSKEYRNYDVTLAMYHDQALIPLKLLSFFETINVTLGLPIIRTSPGHGTGINIAKNFAADCHSFYRAILFAGQMMSTKNKSTNEH
;
A
#
# COMPACT_ATOMS: atom_id res chain seq x y z
N GLY A 1 -9.44 11.77 -19.82
CA GLY A 1 -8.12 12.29 -19.54
C GLY A 1 -7.09 11.79 -20.53
N THR A 2 -5.99 12.45 -20.60
CA THR A 2 -4.86 12.07 -21.45
C THR A 2 -3.70 11.51 -20.63
N GLU A 3 -3.85 11.48 -19.31
CA GLU A 3 -2.82 11.14 -18.33
C GLU A 3 -2.30 9.70 -18.51
N GLU A 4 -3.17 8.77 -18.87
CA GLU A 4 -2.77 7.39 -19.14
C GLU A 4 -1.81 7.32 -20.32
N VAL A 5 -2.08 8.07 -21.38
CA VAL A 5 -1.28 8.05 -22.61
C VAL A 5 -0.02 8.90 -22.47
N SER A 6 -0.14 10.09 -21.83
CA SER A 6 0.94 11.08 -21.76
C SER A 6 1.94 10.83 -20.64
N ASN A 7 1.51 10.20 -19.54
CA ASN A 7 2.33 10.06 -18.33
C ASN A 7 2.49 8.61 -17.87
N ILE A 8 1.36 7.88 -17.69
CA ILE A 8 1.40 6.56 -17.05
C ILE A 8 2.02 5.52 -18.00
N LEU A 9 1.51 5.41 -19.22
CA LEU A 9 2.03 4.44 -20.18
C LEU A 9 3.53 4.62 -20.50
N PRO A 10 4.04 5.84 -20.73
CA PRO A 10 5.48 6.05 -20.89
C PRO A 10 6.30 5.64 -19.67
N ALA A 11 5.78 5.85 -18.45
CA ALA A 11 6.44 5.41 -17.23
C ALA A 11 6.49 3.87 -17.15
N VAL A 12 5.38 3.18 -17.40
CA VAL A 12 5.31 1.70 -17.45
C VAL A 12 6.34 1.16 -18.45
N LEU A 13 6.34 1.67 -19.69
CA LEU A 13 7.29 1.25 -20.74
C LEU A 13 8.74 1.50 -20.36
N LYS A 14 9.02 2.56 -19.60
CA LYS A 14 10.37 2.83 -19.08
C LYS A 14 10.77 1.81 -18.03
N PHE A 15 9.88 1.44 -17.10
CA PHE A 15 10.16 0.46 -16.06
C PHE A 15 10.23 -0.97 -16.58
N GLN A 16 9.49 -1.33 -17.61
CA GLN A 16 9.57 -2.66 -18.25
C GLN A 16 10.96 -2.98 -18.84
N LYS A 17 11.80 -1.96 -19.06
CA LYS A 17 13.21 -2.13 -19.45
C LYS A 17 14.10 -2.57 -18.29
N ASN A 18 13.64 -2.40 -17.05
CA ASN A 18 14.34 -2.89 -15.87
C ASN A 18 14.06 -4.39 -15.69
N LYS A 19 15.12 -5.17 -15.54
CA LYS A 19 15.01 -6.63 -15.39
C LYS A 19 14.66 -7.07 -13.96
N ASP A 20 14.69 -6.14 -13.00
CA ASP A 20 14.50 -6.45 -11.57
C ASP A 20 13.03 -6.55 -11.18
N CYS A 21 12.11 -6.02 -11.98
CA CYS A 21 10.68 -6.10 -11.74
C CYS A 21 9.87 -6.14 -13.04
N ILE A 22 8.73 -6.81 -12.98
CA ILE A 22 7.72 -6.80 -14.04
C ILE A 22 6.70 -5.73 -13.69
N VAL A 23 6.40 -4.84 -14.63
CA VAL A 23 5.41 -3.77 -14.46
C VAL A 23 4.39 -3.87 -15.57
N ASP A 24 3.14 -4.12 -15.21
CA ASP A 24 2.01 -4.22 -16.13
C ASP A 24 0.99 -3.11 -15.87
N GLY A 25 0.19 -2.79 -16.85
CA GLY A 25 -0.84 -1.77 -16.78
C GLY A 25 -0.67 -0.67 -17.85
N PRO A 26 -1.41 0.41 -17.73
CA PRO A 26 -2.45 0.68 -16.73
C PRO A 26 -3.68 -0.23 -16.89
N PHE A 27 -4.32 -0.58 -15.79
CA PHE A 27 -5.56 -1.36 -15.76
C PHE A 27 -6.74 -0.48 -15.31
N PRO A 28 -7.96 -0.71 -15.84
CA PRO A 28 -9.18 -0.17 -15.27
C PRO A 28 -9.38 -0.72 -13.84
N ALA A 29 -9.51 0.17 -12.86
CA ALA A 29 -9.51 -0.21 -11.44
C ALA A 29 -10.69 -1.13 -11.07
N ASP A 30 -11.87 -0.87 -11.61
CA ASP A 30 -13.08 -1.67 -11.40
C ASP A 30 -12.91 -3.12 -11.89
N GLY A 31 -12.41 -3.30 -13.11
CA GLY A 31 -12.09 -4.60 -13.68
C GLY A 31 -10.98 -5.32 -12.92
N PHE A 32 -9.88 -4.63 -12.62
CA PHE A 32 -8.72 -5.18 -11.94
C PHE A 32 -9.04 -5.73 -10.54
N PHE A 33 -9.80 -4.96 -9.74
CA PHE A 33 -10.22 -5.41 -8.43
C PHE A 33 -11.42 -6.35 -8.48
N GLY A 34 -12.38 -6.12 -9.37
CA GLY A 34 -13.58 -6.94 -9.51
C GLY A 34 -13.30 -8.37 -10.00
N SER A 35 -12.37 -8.55 -10.93
CA SER A 35 -11.93 -9.86 -11.42
C SER A 35 -10.94 -10.57 -10.48
N LYS A 36 -10.47 -9.89 -9.43
CA LYS A 36 -9.41 -10.35 -8.52
C LYS A 36 -8.04 -10.47 -9.19
N GLU A 37 -7.82 -9.80 -10.31
CA GLU A 37 -6.55 -9.78 -11.04
C GLU A 37 -5.38 -9.31 -10.16
N TYR A 38 -5.64 -8.41 -9.19
CA TYR A 38 -4.67 -7.94 -8.21
C TYR A 38 -3.92 -9.06 -7.46
N ARG A 39 -4.46 -10.29 -7.42
CA ARG A 39 -3.82 -11.44 -6.77
C ARG A 39 -2.61 -11.99 -7.52
N ASN A 40 -2.45 -11.61 -8.77
CA ASN A 40 -1.33 -12.02 -9.60
C ASN A 40 -0.12 -11.09 -9.45
N TYR A 41 -0.21 -10.06 -8.61
CA TYR A 41 0.81 -9.03 -8.42
C TYR A 41 1.22 -8.91 -6.96
N ASP A 42 2.50 -8.66 -6.72
CA ASP A 42 3.04 -8.39 -5.37
C ASP A 42 2.68 -7.01 -4.87
N VAL A 43 2.55 -6.03 -5.79
CA VAL A 43 2.27 -4.63 -5.49
C VAL A 43 1.31 -4.04 -6.50
N THR A 44 0.35 -3.28 -6.04
CA THR A 44 -0.55 -2.46 -6.88
C THR A 44 -0.29 -0.98 -6.62
N LEU A 45 0.07 -0.23 -7.67
CA LEU A 45 0.24 1.22 -7.62
C LEU A 45 -1.06 1.89 -8.05
N ALA A 46 -1.70 2.61 -7.13
CA ALA A 46 -2.89 3.41 -7.41
C ALA A 46 -2.52 4.88 -7.66
N MET A 47 -3.25 5.52 -8.57
CA MET A 47 -2.97 6.90 -8.98
C MET A 47 -3.54 7.94 -8.02
N TYR A 48 -4.53 7.58 -7.21
CA TYR A 48 -5.12 8.46 -6.21
C TYR A 48 -5.63 7.64 -5.01
N HIS A 49 -5.84 8.35 -3.91
CA HIS A 49 -6.15 7.79 -2.59
C HIS A 49 -7.31 6.77 -2.60
N ASP A 50 -8.48 7.15 -3.11
CA ASP A 50 -9.67 6.28 -3.01
C ASP A 50 -9.61 5.08 -3.94
N GLN A 51 -8.86 5.18 -5.04
CA GLN A 51 -8.62 4.05 -5.95
C GLN A 51 -7.97 2.86 -5.24
N ALA A 52 -7.10 3.14 -4.26
CA ALA A 52 -6.48 2.11 -3.44
C ALA A 52 -7.31 1.79 -2.20
N LEU A 53 -7.81 2.80 -1.50
CA LEU A 53 -8.41 2.59 -0.17
C LEU A 53 -9.77 1.92 -0.21
N ILE A 54 -10.58 2.13 -1.24
CA ILE A 54 -11.88 1.47 -1.36
C ILE A 54 -11.70 -0.06 -1.41
N PRO A 55 -10.96 -0.64 -2.39
CA PRO A 55 -10.76 -2.08 -2.42
C PRO A 55 -9.99 -2.60 -1.20
N LEU A 56 -9.00 -1.86 -0.71
CA LEU A 56 -8.24 -2.26 0.47
C LEU A 56 -9.12 -2.40 1.71
N LYS A 57 -10.04 -1.45 1.94
CA LYS A 57 -10.98 -1.50 3.06
C LYS A 57 -12.03 -2.59 2.92
N LEU A 58 -12.44 -2.92 1.71
CA LEU A 58 -13.33 -4.04 1.45
C LEU A 58 -12.67 -5.40 1.71
N LEU A 59 -11.38 -5.51 1.43
CA LEU A 59 -10.60 -6.74 1.61
C LEU A 59 -10.15 -6.94 3.06
N SER A 60 -9.73 -5.87 3.74
CA SER A 60 -9.06 -6.00 5.05
C SER A 60 -9.17 -4.72 5.87
N PHE A 61 -10.36 -4.43 6.40
CA PHE A 61 -10.65 -3.18 7.10
C PHE A 61 -9.76 -2.97 8.34
N PHE A 62 -9.67 -3.98 9.20
CA PHE A 62 -8.99 -3.89 10.50
C PHE A 62 -7.49 -4.20 10.45
N GLU A 63 -7.00 -4.84 9.39
CA GLU A 63 -5.58 -5.20 9.27
C GLU A 63 -4.75 -4.18 8.49
N THR A 64 -5.42 -3.20 7.87
CA THR A 64 -4.77 -2.18 7.07
C THR A 64 -3.87 -1.29 7.92
N ILE A 65 -2.65 -1.10 7.47
CA ILE A 65 -1.68 -0.17 8.03
C ILE A 65 -1.22 0.82 6.97
N ASN A 66 -0.78 1.99 7.40
CA ASN A 66 -0.13 2.99 6.55
C ASN A 66 1.36 2.98 6.84
N VAL A 67 2.17 2.89 5.80
CA VAL A 67 3.64 2.89 5.87
C VAL A 67 4.18 3.98 4.97
N THR A 68 5.03 4.86 5.49
CA THR A 68 5.70 5.87 4.68
C THR A 68 7.09 5.36 4.31
N LEU A 69 7.35 5.23 3.01
CA LEU A 69 8.63 4.81 2.47
C LEU A 69 9.50 6.01 2.07
N GLY A 70 10.81 5.80 1.95
CA GLY A 70 11.75 6.84 1.52
C GLY A 70 12.17 7.83 2.60
N LEU A 71 11.79 7.61 3.87
CA LEU A 71 12.23 8.42 5.00
C LEU A 71 13.45 7.80 5.70
N PRO A 72 14.31 8.62 6.34
CA PRO A 72 15.40 8.10 7.17
C PRO A 72 14.91 7.39 8.45
N ILE A 73 13.68 7.63 8.84
CA ILE A 73 12.99 7.00 9.97
C ILE A 73 11.94 5.99 9.47
N ILE A 74 11.61 5.00 10.32
CA ILE A 74 10.49 4.10 10.09
C ILE A 74 9.22 4.79 10.60
N ARG A 75 8.23 4.95 9.72
CA ARG A 75 6.93 5.52 10.04
C ARG A 75 5.82 4.58 9.61
N THR A 76 5.12 4.05 10.60
CA THR A 76 3.91 3.23 10.42
C THR A 76 2.77 3.84 11.22
N SER A 77 1.55 3.65 10.77
CA SER A 77 0.36 4.06 11.51
C SER A 77 -0.84 3.17 11.17
N PRO A 78 -1.86 3.12 12.03
CA PRO A 78 -3.10 2.44 11.70
C PRO A 78 -3.71 2.98 10.42
N GLY A 79 -4.32 2.10 9.64
CA GLY A 79 -4.99 2.47 8.39
C GLY A 79 -6.44 2.91 8.55
N HIS A 80 -6.92 3.13 9.77
CA HIS A 80 -8.28 3.62 10.03
C HIS A 80 -8.30 5.15 10.18
N GLY A 81 -9.47 5.75 9.93
CA GLY A 81 -9.71 7.18 10.17
C GLY A 81 -9.87 7.52 11.66
N THR A 82 -10.29 8.75 11.92
CA THR A 82 -10.38 9.33 13.27
C THR A 82 -11.35 8.62 14.23
N GLY A 83 -12.24 7.74 13.71
CA GLY A 83 -13.15 6.95 14.56
C GLY A 83 -14.14 7.77 15.39
N ILE A 84 -14.46 9.00 14.98
CA ILE A 84 -15.33 9.93 15.75
C ILE A 84 -16.66 9.29 16.12
N ASN A 85 -17.21 8.45 15.23
CA ASN A 85 -18.51 7.81 15.45
C ASN A 85 -18.50 6.79 16.61
N ILE A 86 -17.34 6.19 16.90
CA ILE A 86 -17.16 5.19 17.96
C ILE A 86 -16.51 5.78 19.22
N ALA A 87 -16.04 7.02 19.17
CA ALA A 87 -15.36 7.69 20.29
C ALA A 87 -16.22 7.74 21.55
N LYS A 88 -17.53 7.93 21.40
CA LYS A 88 -18.48 7.98 22.52
C LYS A 88 -18.59 6.66 23.29
N ASN A 89 -18.32 5.54 22.66
CA ASN A 89 -18.50 4.21 23.23
C ASN A 89 -17.18 3.61 23.76
N PHE A 90 -16.06 4.28 23.59
CA PHE A 90 -14.72 3.78 23.94
C PHE A 90 -14.44 2.35 23.41
N ALA A 91 -15.06 1.97 22.30
CA ALA A 91 -15.02 0.62 21.71
C ALA A 91 -14.17 0.61 20.42
N ALA A 92 -12.99 1.20 20.46
CA ALA A 92 -12.07 1.19 19.33
C ALA A 92 -11.39 -0.18 19.20
N ASP A 93 -11.34 -0.70 17.97
CA ASP A 93 -10.52 -1.88 17.65
C ASP A 93 -9.05 -1.46 17.56
N CYS A 94 -8.20 -2.07 18.38
CA CYS A 94 -6.76 -1.78 18.41
C CYS A 94 -5.93 -2.62 17.42
N HIS A 95 -6.55 -3.50 16.64
CA HIS A 95 -5.85 -4.48 15.82
C HIS A 95 -4.92 -3.81 14.79
N SER A 96 -5.42 -2.82 14.05
CA SER A 96 -4.61 -2.07 13.08
C SER A 96 -3.41 -1.35 13.74
N PHE A 97 -3.58 -0.82 14.96
CA PHE A 97 -2.49 -0.21 15.72
C PHE A 97 -1.42 -1.25 16.13
N TYR A 98 -1.87 -2.39 16.64
CA TYR A 98 -0.96 -3.49 16.96
C TYR A 98 -0.17 -3.97 15.73
N ARG A 99 -0.85 -4.14 14.60
CA ARG A 99 -0.20 -4.51 13.32
C ARG A 99 0.83 -3.46 12.88
N ALA A 100 0.55 -2.18 13.05
CA ALA A 100 1.49 -1.11 12.71
C ALA A 100 2.78 -1.19 13.55
N ILE A 101 2.67 -1.50 14.84
CA ILE A 101 3.84 -1.69 15.74
C ILE A 101 4.65 -2.91 15.31
N LEU A 102 4.00 -4.05 15.08
CA LEU A 102 4.70 -5.28 14.65
C LEU A 102 5.45 -5.05 13.33
N PHE A 103 4.82 -4.40 12.37
CA PHE A 103 5.44 -4.12 11.08
C PHE A 103 6.64 -3.17 11.21
N ALA A 104 6.56 -2.16 12.07
CA ALA A 104 7.71 -1.31 12.38
C ALA A 104 8.90 -2.11 12.92
N GLY A 105 8.65 -3.06 13.82
CA GLY A 105 9.67 -3.97 14.34
C GLY A 105 10.31 -4.84 13.26
N GLN A 106 9.52 -5.37 12.34
CA GLN A 106 10.02 -6.14 11.18
C GLN A 106 10.92 -5.30 10.28
N MET A 107 10.51 -4.06 9.96
CA MET A 107 11.32 -3.13 9.16
C MET A 107 12.67 -2.80 9.83
N MET A 108 12.70 -2.63 11.16
CA MET A 108 13.94 -2.41 11.91
C MET A 108 14.89 -3.61 11.79
N SER A 109 14.36 -4.82 11.91
CA SER A 109 15.15 -6.05 11.83
C SER A 109 15.77 -6.24 10.45
N THR A 110 15.04 -5.90 9.39
CA THR A 110 15.52 -5.98 8.01
C THR A 110 16.61 -4.94 7.75
N LYS A 111 16.43 -3.71 8.24
CA LYS A 111 17.42 -2.63 8.08
C LYS A 111 18.74 -2.98 8.74
N ASN A 112 18.73 -3.57 9.93
CA ASN A 112 19.94 -3.97 10.64
C ASN A 112 20.72 -5.09 9.93
N LYS A 113 20.04 -6.01 9.23
CA LYS A 113 20.70 -7.06 8.44
C LYS A 113 21.44 -6.49 7.24
N SER A 114 20.84 -5.56 6.52
CA SER A 114 21.47 -4.95 5.34
C SER A 114 22.66 -4.04 5.69
N THR A 115 22.75 -3.55 6.93
CA THR A 115 23.89 -2.70 7.38
C THR A 115 25.11 -3.54 7.82
N ASN A 116 24.92 -4.83 8.13
CA ASN A 116 25.99 -5.74 8.56
C ASN A 116 26.61 -6.55 7.41
N GLU A 117 26.13 -6.40 6.17
CA GLU A 117 26.66 -7.08 4.97
C GLU A 117 27.57 -6.19 4.11
N HIS A 118 27.98 -5.05 4.61
CA HIS A 118 28.97 -4.13 4.05
C HIS A 118 30.10 -3.91 5.11
#